data_945395d2b7f3a08d9b15f0ff064632bd
#
_entry.id   945395d2b7f3a08d9b15f0ff064632bd
#
_cell.length_a   1.000
_cell.length_b   1.000
_cell.length_c   1.000
_cell.angle_alpha   90.00
_cell.angle_beta   90.00
_cell.angle_gamma   90.00
#
_symmetry.space_group_name_H-M   'P 1'
#
loop_
_entity.id
_entity.type
_entity.pdbx_description
1 polymer ?
#
loop_
_entity_poly.entity_id
_entity_poly.type
_entity_poly.pdbx_seq_one_letter_code
_entity_poly.pdbx_strand_id
1 'polypeptide(L)'
;MFRRTLTLGFILLAFIYVAKCLYVGWNNMEFGEFKPVATVFLLDTSASNRGMFDKQVQTILKISKRLDSEDQALIYVVTEDTYNVYNGVPHKLVAMREAMKKRSAIDDKAFGTAYGLALKKAIGDALRYKQDGYKPAIVILGDLENEGDITKQINWNTLPKNIKKTMEYIPDLTLAFLYAHPQKLDEVRQTLLPIMSDKQMIIASEENVDQAVRSFLEAVGR
;
A
#
# COMPACT_ATOMS: atom_id res chain seq x y z
N MET A 1 -5.28 -40.49 55.66
CA MET A 1 -5.94 -40.53 54.33
C MET A 1 -6.46 -39.16 53.87
N PHE A 2 -6.94 -38.32 54.74
CA PHE A 2 -7.55 -36.98 54.42
C PHE A 2 -6.62 -35.94 53.75
N ARG A 3 -5.32 -35.95 54.07
CA ARG A 3 -4.38 -34.97 53.50
C ARG A 3 -4.07 -35.16 52.00
N ARG A 4 -4.11 -36.40 51.50
CA ARG A 4 -3.83 -36.69 50.06
C ARG A 4 -4.99 -36.31 49.14
N THR A 5 -6.22 -36.40 49.61
CA THR A 5 -7.41 -36.02 48.82
C THR A 5 -7.55 -34.50 48.69
N LEU A 6 -7.15 -33.73 49.73
CA LEU A 6 -7.16 -32.25 49.65
C LEU A 6 -6.14 -31.73 48.62
N THR A 7 -4.93 -32.32 48.58
CA THR A 7 -3.87 -31.92 47.64
C THR A 7 -4.26 -32.20 46.17
N LEU A 8 -4.89 -33.34 45.91
CA LEU A 8 -5.39 -33.66 44.57
C LEU A 8 -6.48 -32.72 44.11
N GLY A 9 -7.39 -32.31 45.01
CA GLY A 9 -8.45 -31.32 44.71
C GLY A 9 -7.90 -29.93 44.34
N PHE A 10 -6.86 -29.48 45.04
CA PHE A 10 -6.19 -28.20 44.76
C PHE A 10 -5.44 -28.23 43.43
N ILE A 11 -4.78 -29.34 43.10
CA ILE A 11 -4.09 -29.49 41.78
C ILE A 11 -5.08 -29.50 40.64
N LEU A 12 -6.21 -30.19 40.81
CA LEU A 12 -7.26 -30.22 39.77
C LEU A 12 -7.89 -28.84 39.53
N LEU A 13 -8.19 -28.09 40.60
CA LEU A 13 -8.71 -26.73 40.53
C LEU A 13 -7.72 -25.77 39.86
N ALA A 14 -6.43 -25.88 40.19
CA ALA A 14 -5.38 -25.08 39.55
C ALA A 14 -5.26 -25.39 38.05
N PHE A 15 -5.38 -26.68 37.66
CA PHE A 15 -5.36 -27.09 36.27
C PHE A 15 -6.57 -26.55 35.48
N ILE A 16 -7.77 -26.61 36.07
CA ILE A 16 -9.00 -26.05 35.46
C ILE A 16 -8.89 -24.55 35.32
N TYR A 17 -8.32 -23.85 36.31
CA TYR A 17 -8.11 -22.41 36.26
C TYR A 17 -7.12 -22.01 35.15
N VAL A 18 -6.00 -22.69 35.03
CA VAL A 18 -4.98 -22.47 33.98
C VAL A 18 -5.57 -22.78 32.62
N ALA A 19 -6.29 -23.90 32.45
CA ALA A 19 -6.96 -24.24 31.21
C ALA A 19 -8.02 -23.20 30.80
N LYS A 20 -8.76 -22.64 31.79
CA LYS A 20 -9.72 -21.57 31.55
C LYS A 20 -9.03 -20.26 31.15
N CYS A 21 -7.93 -19.90 31.78
CA CYS A 21 -7.13 -18.72 31.40
C CYS A 21 -6.52 -18.86 30.00
N LEU A 22 -6.02 -20.06 29.65
CA LEU A 22 -5.52 -20.36 28.31
C LEU A 22 -6.64 -20.33 27.27
N TYR A 23 -7.82 -20.90 27.59
CA TYR A 23 -8.99 -20.88 26.69
C TYR A 23 -9.54 -19.46 26.47
N VAL A 24 -9.64 -18.65 27.53
CA VAL A 24 -10.05 -17.23 27.44
C VAL A 24 -8.99 -16.40 26.73
N GLY A 25 -7.69 -16.64 27.02
CA GLY A 25 -6.60 -16.02 26.28
C GLY A 25 -6.59 -16.38 24.79
N TRP A 26 -6.88 -17.66 24.48
CA TRP A 26 -6.96 -18.15 23.10
C TRP A 26 -8.17 -17.57 22.35
N ASN A 27 -9.35 -17.50 22.97
CA ASN A 27 -10.54 -16.89 22.36
C ASN A 27 -10.50 -15.36 22.29
N ASN A 28 -9.71 -14.70 23.15
CA ASN A 28 -9.50 -13.25 23.10
C ASN A 28 -8.26 -12.86 22.26
N MET A 29 -7.44 -13.82 21.82
CA MET A 29 -6.61 -13.60 20.66
C MET A 29 -7.58 -13.56 19.47
N GLU A 30 -8.08 -12.37 19.15
CA GLU A 30 -8.43 -12.05 17.77
C GLU A 30 -7.16 -12.33 16.96
N PHE A 31 -7.05 -13.53 16.42
CA PHE A 31 -6.23 -13.77 15.24
C PHE A 31 -6.86 -12.85 14.20
N GLY A 32 -6.34 -11.64 14.09
CA GLY A 32 -6.79 -10.69 13.10
C GLY A 32 -6.80 -11.48 11.81
N GLU A 33 -7.96 -11.59 11.16
CA GLU A 33 -8.11 -12.34 9.91
C GLU A 33 -6.97 -11.89 9.01
N PHE A 34 -6.03 -12.80 8.75
CA PHE A 34 -4.90 -12.52 7.87
C PHE A 34 -5.50 -12.26 6.48
N LYS A 35 -5.63 -10.97 6.13
CA LYS A 35 -6.13 -10.58 4.83
C LYS A 35 -4.95 -10.41 3.89
N PRO A 36 -4.96 -11.08 2.75
CA PRO A 36 -3.96 -10.83 1.74
C PRO A 36 -4.01 -9.36 1.29
N VAL A 37 -2.86 -8.81 0.94
CA VAL A 37 -2.71 -7.43 0.51
C VAL A 37 -2.73 -7.35 -1.01
N ALA A 38 -3.44 -6.38 -1.57
CA ALA A 38 -3.32 -6.04 -2.98
C ALA A 38 -2.72 -4.64 -3.12
N THR A 39 -1.50 -4.58 -3.64
CA THR A 39 -0.77 -3.31 -3.82
C THR A 39 -0.82 -2.87 -5.27
N VAL A 40 -1.36 -1.69 -5.52
CA VAL A 40 -1.34 -1.02 -6.81
C VAL A 40 -0.21 0.00 -6.83
N PHE A 41 0.79 -0.21 -7.68
CA PHE A 41 1.91 0.70 -7.87
C PHE A 41 1.65 1.60 -9.07
N LEU A 42 1.84 2.90 -8.90
CA LEU A 42 1.84 3.91 -9.95
C LEU A 42 3.26 4.42 -10.10
N LEU A 43 3.96 3.98 -11.15
CA LEU A 43 5.34 4.33 -11.44
C LEU A 43 5.39 5.45 -12.47
N ASP A 44 5.81 6.61 -12.07
CA ASP A 44 6.01 7.74 -12.96
C ASP A 44 7.29 7.57 -13.79
N THR A 45 7.13 7.60 -15.11
CA THR A 45 8.25 7.52 -16.06
C THR A 45 8.31 8.76 -16.98
N SER A 46 7.69 9.87 -16.55
CA SER A 46 7.80 11.15 -17.25
C SER A 46 9.25 11.65 -17.35
N ALA A 47 9.48 12.61 -18.20
CA ALA A 47 10.81 13.15 -18.45
C ALA A 47 11.47 13.73 -17.18
N SER A 48 10.70 14.39 -16.29
CA SER A 48 11.17 14.94 -15.01
C SER A 48 11.66 13.86 -14.05
N ASN A 49 11.04 12.68 -14.07
CA ASN A 49 11.36 11.55 -13.19
C ASN A 49 12.36 10.53 -13.75
N ARG A 50 12.86 10.75 -14.97
CA ARG A 50 13.77 9.79 -15.64
C ARG A 50 15.01 9.45 -14.82
N GLY A 51 15.61 10.42 -14.14
CA GLY A 51 16.77 10.22 -13.27
C GLY A 51 16.47 9.38 -12.02
N MET A 52 15.19 9.23 -11.64
CA MET A 52 14.74 8.49 -10.46
C MET A 52 14.23 7.08 -10.79
N PHE A 53 14.04 6.77 -12.07
CA PHE A 53 13.40 5.54 -12.52
C PHE A 53 13.98 4.27 -11.88
N ASP A 54 15.30 4.07 -11.94
CA ASP A 54 15.92 2.86 -11.37
C ASP A 54 15.71 2.78 -9.84
N LYS A 55 15.74 3.90 -9.11
CA LYS A 55 15.49 3.94 -7.67
C LYS A 55 14.03 3.59 -7.35
N GLN A 56 13.10 4.12 -8.12
CA GLN A 56 11.66 3.82 -7.99
C GLN A 56 11.38 2.35 -8.29
N VAL A 57 11.96 1.78 -9.35
CA VAL A 57 11.88 0.34 -9.67
C VAL A 57 12.43 -0.51 -8.53
N GLN A 58 13.61 -0.16 -7.96
CA GLN A 58 14.16 -0.88 -6.81
C GLN A 58 13.23 -0.81 -5.60
N THR A 59 12.57 0.32 -5.36
CA THR A 59 11.61 0.47 -4.27
C THR A 59 10.38 -0.43 -4.45
N ILE A 60 9.81 -0.50 -5.67
CA ILE A 60 8.73 -1.45 -5.98
C ILE A 60 9.17 -2.88 -5.69
N LEU A 61 10.36 -3.28 -6.17
CA LEU A 61 10.87 -4.63 -5.95
C LEU A 61 11.17 -4.91 -4.47
N LYS A 62 11.63 -3.91 -3.71
CA LYS A 62 11.88 -4.01 -2.26
C LYS A 62 10.58 -4.24 -1.48
N ILE A 63 9.52 -3.50 -1.80
CA ILE A 63 8.18 -3.70 -1.24
C ILE A 63 7.68 -5.10 -1.63
N SER A 64 7.67 -5.42 -2.91
CA SER A 64 7.15 -6.68 -3.45
C SER A 64 7.84 -7.92 -2.87
N LYS A 65 9.14 -7.83 -2.54
CA LYS A 65 9.89 -8.91 -1.88
C LYS A 65 9.40 -9.19 -0.45
N ARG A 66 8.74 -8.23 0.19
CA ARG A 66 8.23 -8.33 1.57
C ARG A 66 6.75 -8.71 1.64
N LEU A 67 6.06 -8.64 0.53
CA LEU A 67 4.68 -9.14 0.41
C LEU A 67 4.68 -10.66 0.41
N ASP A 68 3.58 -11.29 0.79
CA ASP A 68 3.44 -12.74 0.83
C ASP A 68 3.05 -13.33 -0.53
N SER A 69 3.09 -14.66 -0.66
CA SER A 69 2.73 -15.36 -1.91
C SER A 69 1.24 -15.23 -2.27
N GLU A 70 0.40 -14.96 -1.30
CA GLU A 70 -1.06 -14.77 -1.47
C GLU A 70 -1.42 -13.33 -1.82
N ASP A 71 -0.46 -12.40 -1.66
CA ASP A 71 -0.65 -11.00 -1.99
C ASP A 71 -0.66 -10.79 -3.52
N GLN A 72 -1.18 -9.63 -3.94
CA GLN A 72 -1.22 -9.22 -5.34
C GLN A 72 -0.43 -7.93 -5.56
N ALA A 73 0.22 -7.86 -6.70
CA ALA A 73 0.89 -6.65 -7.17
C ALA A 73 0.35 -6.27 -8.56
N LEU A 74 -0.11 -5.03 -8.69
CA LEU A 74 -0.54 -4.44 -9.93
C LEU A 74 0.33 -3.21 -10.19
N ILE A 75 1.00 -3.14 -11.35
CA ILE A 75 1.90 -2.03 -11.68
C ILE A 75 1.39 -1.30 -12.90
N TYR A 76 1.17 -0.02 -12.73
CA TYR A 76 0.94 0.93 -13.81
C TYR A 76 2.18 1.78 -14.04
N VAL A 77 2.57 1.93 -15.29
CA VAL A 77 3.49 2.98 -15.74
C VAL A 77 2.65 4.19 -16.13
N VAL A 78 3.02 5.35 -15.60
CA VAL A 78 2.31 6.63 -15.75
C VAL A 78 3.18 7.59 -16.54
N THR A 79 2.62 8.07 -17.65
CA THR A 79 3.16 9.13 -18.50
C THR A 79 2.00 10.04 -18.89
N GLU A 80 1.90 10.49 -20.14
CA GLU A 80 0.70 11.18 -20.68
C GLU A 80 -0.57 10.32 -20.60
N ASP A 81 -0.42 9.01 -20.36
CA ASP A 81 -1.48 8.05 -20.13
C ASP A 81 -1.03 7.02 -19.06
N THR A 82 -1.87 6.03 -18.78
CA THR A 82 -1.64 5.03 -17.74
C THR A 82 -1.73 3.63 -18.34
N TYR A 83 -0.63 2.88 -18.24
CA TYR A 83 -0.49 1.55 -18.84
C TYR A 83 -0.27 0.48 -17.77
N ASN A 84 -1.14 -0.52 -17.74
CA ASN A 84 -0.91 -1.71 -16.92
C ASN A 84 0.24 -2.51 -17.54
N VAL A 85 1.31 -2.73 -16.77
CA VAL A 85 2.48 -3.48 -17.22
C VAL A 85 2.67 -4.79 -16.49
N TYR A 86 2.08 -4.92 -15.30
CA TYR A 86 2.16 -6.13 -14.51
C TYR A 86 0.90 -6.32 -13.66
N ASN A 87 0.41 -7.55 -13.58
CA ASN A 87 -0.66 -7.96 -12.67
C ASN A 87 -0.42 -9.41 -12.25
N GLY A 88 -0.19 -9.66 -10.98
CA GLY A 88 0.06 -11.03 -10.47
C GLY A 88 0.77 -11.05 -9.12
N VAL A 89 1.33 -12.21 -8.78
CA VAL A 89 2.00 -12.43 -7.50
C VAL A 89 3.26 -11.57 -7.35
N PRO A 90 3.53 -10.99 -6.15
CA PRO A 90 4.59 -10.00 -5.97
C PRO A 90 6.02 -10.56 -6.08
N HIS A 91 6.20 -11.89 -5.95
CA HIS A 91 7.53 -12.49 -5.95
C HIS A 91 8.16 -12.71 -7.33
N LYS A 92 7.46 -12.43 -8.43
CA LYS A 92 8.01 -12.50 -9.79
C LYS A 92 8.84 -11.26 -10.13
N LEU A 93 9.84 -10.96 -9.30
CA LEU A 93 10.63 -9.71 -9.33
C LEU A 93 11.32 -9.45 -10.68
N VAL A 94 11.80 -10.50 -11.36
CA VAL A 94 12.45 -10.37 -12.69
C VAL A 94 11.41 -9.92 -13.71
N ALA A 95 10.26 -10.60 -13.77
CA ALA A 95 9.19 -10.25 -14.72
C ALA A 95 8.65 -8.83 -14.47
N MET A 96 8.50 -8.43 -13.20
CA MET A 96 8.09 -7.07 -12.84
C MET A 96 9.09 -6.03 -13.35
N ARG A 97 10.40 -6.25 -13.09
CA ARG A 97 11.47 -5.34 -13.54
C ARG A 97 11.50 -5.21 -15.06
N GLU A 98 11.43 -6.32 -15.78
CA GLU A 98 11.46 -6.33 -17.24
C GLU A 98 10.24 -5.63 -17.83
N ALA A 99 9.06 -5.86 -17.30
CA ALA A 99 7.82 -5.21 -17.72
C ALA A 99 7.89 -3.68 -17.56
N MET A 100 8.37 -3.19 -16.40
CA MET A 100 8.57 -1.75 -16.15
C MET A 100 9.58 -1.15 -17.11
N LYS A 101 10.75 -1.79 -17.29
CA LYS A 101 11.83 -1.31 -18.20
C LYS A 101 11.38 -1.30 -19.64
N LYS A 102 10.71 -2.35 -20.11
CA LYS A 102 10.21 -2.43 -21.49
C LYS A 102 9.26 -1.29 -21.80
N ARG A 103 8.34 -0.96 -20.88
CA ARG A 103 7.38 0.12 -21.10
C ARG A 103 8.04 1.49 -21.03
N SER A 104 8.88 1.75 -20.04
CA SER A 104 9.61 3.01 -19.91
C SER A 104 10.45 3.35 -21.15
N ALA A 105 11.04 2.35 -21.79
CA ALA A 105 11.80 2.54 -23.03
C ALA A 105 10.96 2.97 -24.23
N ILE A 106 9.65 2.67 -24.23
CA ILE A 106 8.73 3.09 -25.30
C ILE A 106 8.36 4.57 -25.16
N ASP A 107 8.26 5.05 -23.91
CA ASP A 107 7.78 6.39 -23.58
C ASP A 107 8.92 7.42 -23.40
N ASP A 108 10.07 7.16 -24.02
CA ASP A 108 11.29 7.98 -23.86
C ASP A 108 11.14 9.47 -24.25
N LYS A 109 10.02 9.83 -24.87
CA LYS A 109 9.69 11.21 -25.30
C LYS A 109 8.40 11.75 -24.68
N ALA A 110 7.81 11.07 -23.70
CA ALA A 110 6.56 11.53 -23.10
C ALA A 110 6.80 12.79 -22.23
N PHE A 111 6.05 13.86 -22.51
CA PHE A 111 6.10 15.13 -21.81
C PHE A 111 4.86 15.34 -20.97
N GLY A 112 4.61 14.54 -19.98
CA GLY A 112 3.47 14.78 -19.12
C GLY A 112 3.18 13.61 -18.22
N THR A 113 2.40 13.86 -17.16
CA THR A 113 2.08 12.85 -16.18
C THR A 113 0.59 12.85 -15.87
N ALA A 114 -0.07 11.74 -16.21
CA ALA A 114 -1.51 11.56 -16.04
C ALA A 114 -1.85 11.02 -14.63
N TYR A 115 -1.31 11.62 -13.55
CA TYR A 115 -1.50 11.14 -12.18
C TYR A 115 -2.97 11.04 -11.76
N GLY A 116 -3.83 11.99 -12.17
CA GLY A 116 -5.26 11.96 -11.84
C GLY A 116 -5.97 10.78 -12.48
N LEU A 117 -5.64 10.48 -13.74
CA LEU A 117 -6.17 9.31 -14.44
C LEU A 117 -5.64 8.00 -13.79
N ALA A 118 -4.35 7.94 -13.49
CA ALA A 118 -3.71 6.80 -12.85
C ALA A 118 -4.33 6.51 -11.47
N LEU A 119 -4.49 7.54 -10.64
CA LEU A 119 -5.09 7.41 -9.32
C LEU A 119 -6.56 6.96 -9.40
N LYS A 120 -7.32 7.47 -10.37
CA LYS A 120 -8.70 7.02 -10.61
C LYS A 120 -8.76 5.53 -10.98
N LYS A 121 -7.86 5.05 -11.84
CA LYS A 121 -7.75 3.63 -12.19
C LYS A 121 -7.35 2.80 -10.96
N ALA A 122 -6.34 3.24 -10.20
CA ALA A 122 -5.89 2.55 -8.99
C ALA A 122 -6.97 2.43 -7.92
N ILE A 123 -7.78 3.46 -7.72
CA ILE A 123 -8.94 3.43 -6.81
C ILE A 123 -9.98 2.41 -7.30
N GLY A 124 -10.25 2.36 -8.59
CA GLY A 124 -11.14 1.35 -9.18
C GLY A 124 -10.66 -0.08 -8.95
N ASP A 125 -9.36 -0.33 -9.13
CA ASP A 125 -8.74 -1.63 -8.82
C ASP A 125 -8.76 -1.94 -7.32
N ALA A 126 -8.48 -0.96 -6.46
CA ALA A 126 -8.55 -1.11 -5.02
C ALA A 126 -9.96 -1.51 -4.55
N LEU A 127 -11.02 -0.92 -5.13
CA LEU A 127 -12.41 -1.31 -4.86
C LEU A 127 -12.68 -2.76 -5.28
N ARG A 128 -12.20 -3.19 -6.45
CA ARG A 128 -12.32 -4.58 -6.91
C ARG A 128 -11.57 -5.53 -5.96
N TYR A 129 -10.32 -5.25 -5.62
CA TYR A 129 -9.54 -6.07 -4.70
C TYR A 129 -10.19 -6.16 -3.31
N LYS A 130 -10.83 -5.07 -2.84
CA LYS A 130 -11.59 -5.11 -1.58
C LYS A 130 -12.77 -6.08 -1.66
N GLN A 131 -13.49 -6.10 -2.79
CA GLN A 131 -14.58 -7.06 -3.02
C GLN A 131 -14.09 -8.51 -3.07
N ASP A 132 -12.86 -8.71 -3.59
CA ASP A 132 -12.19 -10.02 -3.66
C ASP A 132 -11.56 -10.43 -2.31
N GLY A 133 -11.75 -9.66 -1.23
CA GLY A 133 -11.30 -9.99 0.13
C GLY A 133 -9.90 -9.49 0.49
N TYR A 134 -9.21 -8.75 -0.39
CA TYR A 134 -7.90 -8.19 -0.11
C TYR A 134 -7.97 -6.93 0.74
N LYS A 135 -6.86 -6.61 1.43
CA LYS A 135 -6.59 -5.28 1.99
C LYS A 135 -5.90 -4.43 0.92
N PRO A 136 -6.57 -3.41 0.35
CA PRO A 136 -6.00 -2.64 -0.74
C PRO A 136 -4.98 -1.60 -0.26
N ALA A 137 -3.92 -1.42 -1.07
CA ALA A 137 -2.95 -0.36 -0.89
C ALA A 137 -2.59 0.25 -2.26
N ILE A 138 -2.32 1.54 -2.29
CA ILE A 138 -1.86 2.27 -3.49
C ILE A 138 -0.54 2.95 -3.16
N VAL A 139 0.47 2.74 -3.98
CA VAL A 139 1.80 3.35 -3.85
C VAL A 139 2.08 4.15 -5.12
N ILE A 140 2.21 5.44 -4.98
CA ILE A 140 2.55 6.38 -6.05
C ILE A 140 4.03 6.71 -5.93
N LEU A 141 4.80 6.48 -6.99
CA LEU A 141 6.22 6.75 -7.06
C LEU A 141 6.46 7.80 -8.14
N GLY A 142 6.79 9.03 -7.73
CA GLY A 142 7.02 10.16 -8.62
C GLY A 142 6.99 11.48 -7.90
N ASP A 143 7.36 12.57 -8.59
CA ASP A 143 7.48 13.92 -8.04
C ASP A 143 6.14 14.60 -7.75
N LEU A 144 5.03 14.04 -8.25
CA LEU A 144 3.67 14.60 -8.20
C LEU A 144 3.51 15.94 -8.92
N GLU A 145 4.41 16.27 -9.82
CA GLU A 145 4.24 17.45 -10.64
C GLU A 145 3.19 17.19 -11.73
N ASN A 146 2.27 18.14 -11.82
CA ASN A 146 1.22 18.09 -12.82
C ASN A 146 1.75 18.69 -14.13
N GLU A 147 2.05 17.83 -15.09
CA GLU A 147 2.50 18.22 -16.42
C GLU A 147 1.54 17.69 -17.50
N GLY A 148 1.40 18.42 -18.60
CA GLY A 148 0.61 18.01 -19.74
C GLY A 148 -0.89 18.30 -19.59
N ASP A 149 -1.75 17.37 -20.02
CA ASP A 149 -3.21 17.53 -20.09
C ASP A 149 -3.85 17.70 -18.71
N ILE A 150 -4.39 18.89 -18.43
CA ILE A 150 -5.03 19.24 -17.15
C ILE A 150 -6.19 18.30 -16.77
N THR A 151 -6.86 17.69 -17.73
CA THR A 151 -7.97 16.77 -17.47
C THR A 151 -7.52 15.43 -16.89
N LYS A 152 -6.24 15.11 -17.06
CA LYS A 152 -5.60 13.89 -16.56
C LYS A 152 -4.80 14.10 -15.27
N GLN A 153 -4.67 15.33 -14.83
CA GLN A 153 -3.91 15.70 -13.62
C GLN A 153 -4.69 15.47 -12.33
N ILE A 154 -3.99 15.42 -11.19
CA ILE A 154 -4.65 15.44 -9.88
C ILE A 154 -5.32 16.79 -9.68
N ASN A 155 -6.62 16.76 -9.47
CA ASN A 155 -7.35 17.94 -9.01
C ASN A 155 -7.38 17.94 -7.47
N TRP A 156 -6.46 18.67 -6.85
CA TRP A 156 -6.28 18.76 -5.41
C TRP A 156 -7.53 19.28 -4.67
N ASN A 157 -8.36 20.09 -5.32
CA ASN A 157 -9.61 20.59 -4.71
C ASN A 157 -10.69 19.51 -4.56
N THR A 158 -10.73 18.55 -5.48
CA THR A 158 -11.74 17.48 -5.47
C THR A 158 -11.23 16.17 -4.89
N LEU A 159 -9.91 15.98 -4.83
CA LEU A 159 -9.27 14.77 -4.34
C LEU A 159 -9.74 14.38 -2.92
N PRO A 160 -9.80 15.30 -1.91
CA PRO A 160 -10.23 14.93 -0.56
C PRO A 160 -11.63 14.33 -0.54
N LYS A 161 -12.57 14.92 -1.27
CA LYS A 161 -13.95 14.41 -1.38
C LYS A 161 -13.97 13.01 -1.99
N ASN A 162 -13.17 12.77 -3.02
CA ASN A 162 -13.10 11.49 -3.71
C ASN A 162 -12.47 10.41 -2.81
N ILE A 163 -11.37 10.72 -2.13
CA ILE A 163 -10.73 9.80 -1.17
C ILE A 163 -11.65 9.51 0.01
N LYS A 164 -12.30 10.53 0.61
CA LYS A 164 -13.27 10.33 1.68
C LYS A 164 -14.37 9.36 1.27
N LYS A 165 -14.96 9.57 0.09
CA LYS A 165 -15.97 8.66 -0.46
C LYS A 165 -15.42 7.25 -0.68
N THR A 166 -14.19 7.12 -1.16
CA THR A 166 -13.53 5.81 -1.35
C THR A 166 -13.36 5.09 -0.02
N MET A 167 -12.98 5.80 1.05
CA MET A 167 -12.79 5.22 2.39
C MET A 167 -14.11 4.77 3.04
N GLU A 168 -15.26 5.25 2.60
CA GLU A 168 -16.57 4.69 3.03
C GLU A 168 -16.71 3.21 2.59
N TYR A 169 -16.10 2.84 1.47
CA TYR A 169 -16.08 1.46 0.94
C TYR A 169 -14.81 0.69 1.28
N ILE A 170 -13.69 1.38 1.46
CA ILE A 170 -12.38 0.82 1.80
C ILE A 170 -11.82 1.54 3.03
N PRO A 171 -12.34 1.28 4.24
CA PRO A 171 -11.90 1.99 5.45
C PRO A 171 -10.45 1.70 5.83
N ASP A 172 -9.89 0.60 5.35
CA ASP A 172 -8.51 0.14 5.55
C ASP A 172 -7.57 0.46 4.36
N LEU A 173 -7.97 1.36 3.45
CA LEU A 173 -7.12 1.81 2.34
C LEU A 173 -5.85 2.46 2.87
N THR A 174 -4.70 2.02 2.35
CA THR A 174 -3.40 2.65 2.58
C THR A 174 -2.93 3.36 1.31
N LEU A 175 -2.55 4.64 1.43
CA LEU A 175 -1.96 5.44 0.35
C LEU A 175 -0.51 5.79 0.70
N ALA A 176 0.42 5.55 -0.22
CA ALA A 176 1.79 6.00 -0.09
C ALA A 176 2.19 6.88 -1.28
N PHE A 177 2.81 8.02 -0.99
CA PHE A 177 3.38 8.95 -1.96
C PHE A 177 4.89 8.99 -1.73
N LEU A 178 5.64 8.35 -2.61
CA LEU A 178 7.08 8.18 -2.49
C LEU A 178 7.79 8.95 -3.60
N TYR A 179 8.93 9.55 -3.29
CA TYR A 179 9.71 10.41 -4.18
C TYR A 179 9.03 11.75 -4.54
N ALA A 180 7.99 12.14 -3.81
CA ALA A 180 7.30 13.39 -4.06
C ALA A 180 8.22 14.59 -3.84
N HIS A 181 8.10 15.60 -4.71
CA HIS A 181 8.84 16.85 -4.54
C HIS A 181 8.48 17.51 -3.19
N PRO A 182 9.42 18.09 -2.44
CA PRO A 182 9.16 18.65 -1.10
C PRO A 182 7.95 19.60 -1.03
N GLN A 183 7.78 20.47 -2.02
CA GLN A 183 6.60 21.34 -2.10
C GLN A 183 5.27 20.58 -2.23
N LYS A 184 5.28 19.44 -2.93
CA LYS A 184 4.10 18.57 -3.08
C LYS A 184 3.79 17.76 -1.83
N LEU A 185 4.79 17.45 -1.01
CA LEU A 185 4.57 16.79 0.28
C LEU A 185 3.64 17.60 1.19
N ASP A 186 3.83 18.93 1.24
CA ASP A 186 3.00 19.80 2.06
C ASP A 186 1.58 19.91 1.48
N GLU A 187 1.43 19.97 0.16
CA GLU A 187 0.13 19.96 -0.51
C GLU A 187 -0.63 18.66 -0.21
N VAL A 188 0.02 17.49 -0.31
CA VAL A 188 -0.56 16.19 0.04
C VAL A 188 -0.98 16.15 1.50
N ARG A 189 -0.12 16.60 2.42
CA ARG A 189 -0.43 16.63 3.86
C ARG A 189 -1.64 17.50 4.16
N GLN A 190 -1.64 18.72 3.71
CA GLN A 190 -2.74 19.68 3.95
C GLN A 190 -4.06 19.16 3.38
N THR A 191 -3.99 18.45 2.27
CA THR A 191 -5.16 17.96 1.54
C THR A 191 -5.75 16.69 2.16
N LEU A 192 -4.92 15.73 2.56
CA LEU A 192 -5.37 14.37 2.92
C LEU A 192 -5.32 14.07 4.43
N LEU A 193 -4.43 14.68 5.24
CA LEU A 193 -4.40 14.46 6.69
C LEU A 193 -5.72 14.73 7.41
N PRO A 194 -6.56 15.68 6.97
CA PRO A 194 -7.86 15.86 7.61
C PRO A 194 -8.83 14.68 7.45
N ILE A 195 -8.57 13.77 6.52
CA ILE A 195 -9.46 12.66 6.17
C ILE A 195 -8.84 11.26 6.29
N MET A 196 -7.51 11.18 6.39
CA MET A 196 -6.76 9.92 6.55
C MET A 196 -5.87 10.00 7.79
N SER A 197 -5.73 8.90 8.50
CA SER A 197 -4.78 8.81 9.61
C SER A 197 -3.33 8.71 9.11
N ASP A 198 -2.35 9.08 9.96
CA ASP A 198 -0.91 8.92 9.67
C ASP A 198 -0.51 7.47 9.37
N LYS A 199 -1.29 6.49 9.85
CA LYS A 199 -1.06 5.07 9.55
C LYS A 199 -1.55 4.66 8.16
N GLN A 200 -2.49 5.42 7.59
CA GLN A 200 -3.08 5.14 6.29
C GLN A 200 -2.44 5.96 5.18
N MET A 201 -1.80 7.09 5.52
CA MET A 201 -1.15 7.96 4.56
C MET A 201 0.34 8.06 4.86
N ILE A 202 1.15 7.51 3.98
CA ILE A 202 2.62 7.55 4.05
C ILE A 202 3.12 8.50 2.97
N ILE A 203 3.98 9.44 3.33
CA ILE A 203 4.54 10.41 2.39
C ILE A 203 6.04 10.57 2.61
N ALA A 204 6.80 10.58 1.52
CA ALA A 204 8.25 10.75 1.57
C ALA A 204 8.82 11.41 0.32
N SER A 205 9.85 12.25 0.54
CA SER A 205 10.82 12.61 -0.47
C SER A 205 11.81 11.45 -0.70
N GLU A 206 12.71 11.62 -1.65
CA GLU A 206 13.79 10.67 -1.92
C GLU A 206 14.60 10.29 -0.66
N GLU A 207 14.94 11.28 0.16
CA GLU A 207 15.80 11.12 1.35
C GLU A 207 15.20 10.17 2.41
N ASN A 208 13.87 10.12 2.51
CA ASN A 208 13.14 9.39 3.55
C ASN A 208 12.42 8.14 3.04
N VAL A 209 12.61 7.76 1.78
CA VAL A 209 11.91 6.64 1.14
C VAL A 209 12.09 5.33 1.90
N ASP A 210 13.28 5.03 2.39
CA ASP A 210 13.53 3.76 3.11
C ASP A 210 12.75 3.65 4.41
N GLN A 211 12.56 4.75 5.13
CA GLN A 211 11.71 4.80 6.31
C GLN A 211 10.23 4.66 5.91
N ALA A 212 9.80 5.37 4.88
CA ALA A 212 8.43 5.31 4.38
C ALA A 212 8.05 3.90 3.89
N VAL A 213 8.98 3.17 3.25
CA VAL A 213 8.76 1.76 2.87
C VAL A 213 8.52 0.88 4.09
N ARG A 214 9.26 1.07 5.20
CA ARG A 214 9.00 0.34 6.45
C ARG A 214 7.63 0.68 7.02
N SER A 215 7.30 1.97 7.13
CA SER A 215 5.98 2.41 7.61
C SER A 215 4.83 1.88 6.74
N PHE A 216 5.03 1.82 5.42
CA PHE A 216 4.05 1.24 4.49
C PHE A 216 3.84 -0.26 4.77
N LEU A 217 4.92 -1.03 4.89
CA LEU A 217 4.84 -2.46 5.17
C LEU A 217 4.16 -2.73 6.52
N GLU A 218 4.49 -1.97 7.57
CA GLU A 218 3.81 -2.03 8.86
C GLU A 218 2.31 -1.70 8.74
N ALA A 219 1.96 -0.65 7.97
CA ALA A 219 0.57 -0.23 7.76
C ALA A 219 -0.26 -1.30 7.05
N VAL A 220 0.33 -2.07 6.14
CA VAL A 220 -0.36 -3.17 5.45
C VAL A 220 -0.25 -4.50 6.21
N GLY A 221 0.55 -4.57 7.28
CA GLY A 221 0.71 -5.76 8.12
C GLY A 221 1.76 -6.74 7.58
N ARG A 222 2.87 -6.22 7.04
CA ARG A 222 4.00 -6.99 6.47
C ARG A 222 5.33 -6.59 7.09
#